data_4a0a2824e61b8986c8927784429790f8
#
_entry.id   4a0a2824e61b8986c8927784429790f8
#
_cell.length_a   1.000
_cell.length_b   1.000
_cell.length_c   1.000
_cell.angle_alpha   90.00
_cell.angle_beta   90.00
_cell.angle_gamma   90.00
#
_symmetry.space_group_name_H-M   'P 1'
#
loop_
_entity.id
_entity.type
_entity.pdbx_description
1 polymer ?
#
loop_
_entity_poly.entity_id
_entity_poly.type
_entity_poly.pdbx_seq_one_letter_code
_entity_poly.pdbx_strand_id
1 'polypeptide(L)'
;AVGVDPLTMSEETKSKFAGANIALHQSKAEDFESAQRFDEGWMYNCLQHVDEPNKVMAMLVRSADCVRIFEWIDLPVCEGHPHTLRVEQFEQWLPSDEWNYAIWNVGELRLNGNGAAGRYIAIHASKK
;
A
#
# COMPACT_ATOMS: atom_id res chain seq x y z
N ALA A 1 -7.35 -0.89 -15.61
CA ALA A 1 -6.60 -0.85 -14.35
C ALA A 1 -5.37 -1.74 -14.45
N VAL A 2 -4.42 -1.56 -13.53
CA VAL A 2 -3.18 -2.36 -13.43
C VAL A 2 -3.07 -2.90 -12.01
N GLY A 3 -2.79 -4.17 -11.86
CA GLY A 3 -2.43 -4.83 -10.60
C GLY A 3 -0.96 -5.24 -10.63
N VAL A 4 -0.26 -5.06 -9.51
CA VAL A 4 1.15 -5.44 -9.33
C VAL A 4 1.24 -6.37 -8.15
N ASP A 5 1.82 -7.55 -8.35
CA ASP A 5 2.01 -8.56 -7.30
C ASP A 5 3.22 -9.43 -7.64
N PRO A 6 4.14 -9.70 -6.69
CA PRO A 6 5.31 -10.54 -6.95
C PRO A 6 4.97 -12.03 -7.06
N LEU A 7 3.82 -12.46 -6.58
CA LEU A 7 3.44 -13.86 -6.55
C LEU A 7 2.98 -14.36 -7.93
N THR A 8 3.28 -15.62 -8.20
CA THR A 8 2.74 -16.31 -9.38
C THR A 8 1.25 -16.61 -9.15
N MET A 9 0.41 -15.95 -9.93
CA MET A 9 -1.03 -16.15 -9.86
C MET A 9 -1.51 -17.36 -10.63
N SER A 10 -2.54 -18.03 -10.13
CA SER A 10 -3.21 -19.13 -10.84
C SER A 10 -3.88 -18.62 -12.12
N GLU A 11 -4.08 -19.51 -13.09
CA GLU A 11 -4.79 -19.17 -14.34
C GLU A 11 -6.23 -18.71 -14.09
N GLU A 12 -6.88 -19.26 -13.06
CA GLU A 12 -8.21 -18.80 -12.64
C GLU A 12 -8.18 -17.34 -12.17
N THR A 13 -7.19 -16.98 -11.35
CA THR A 13 -7.00 -15.59 -10.88
C THR A 13 -6.73 -14.66 -12.05
N LYS A 14 -5.79 -15.01 -12.92
CA LYS A 14 -5.48 -14.23 -14.14
C LYS A 14 -6.71 -14.01 -15.00
N SER A 15 -7.53 -15.05 -15.19
CA SER A 15 -8.77 -14.95 -15.96
C SER A 15 -9.78 -13.99 -15.33
N LYS A 16 -9.92 -14.00 -13.99
CA LYS A 16 -10.79 -13.06 -13.27
C LYS A 16 -10.34 -11.61 -13.45
N PHE A 17 -9.04 -11.35 -13.33
CA PHE A 17 -8.48 -10.01 -13.53
C PHE A 17 -8.65 -9.54 -14.98
N ALA A 18 -8.39 -10.42 -15.96
CA ALA A 18 -8.61 -10.11 -17.37
C ALA A 18 -10.08 -9.82 -17.67
N GLY A 19 -11.02 -10.59 -17.09
CA GLY A 19 -12.47 -10.35 -17.20
C GLY A 19 -12.90 -9.01 -16.58
N ALA A 20 -12.17 -8.52 -15.58
CA ALA A 20 -12.38 -7.21 -14.97
C ALA A 20 -11.60 -6.07 -15.68
N ASN A 21 -10.95 -6.35 -16.81
CA ASN A 21 -10.09 -5.42 -17.55
C ASN A 21 -8.93 -4.86 -16.70
N ILE A 22 -8.29 -5.74 -15.93
CA ILE A 22 -7.13 -5.44 -15.10
C ILE A 22 -5.92 -6.18 -15.67
N ALA A 23 -4.89 -5.44 -16.10
CA ALA A 23 -3.62 -6.00 -16.49
C ALA A 23 -2.79 -6.35 -15.25
N LEU A 24 -2.33 -7.60 -15.14
CA LEU A 24 -1.47 -8.04 -14.04
C LEU A 24 0.00 -7.98 -14.46
N HIS A 25 0.79 -7.33 -13.62
CA HIS A 25 2.25 -7.33 -13.68
C HIS A 25 2.80 -8.18 -12.53
N GLN A 26 3.47 -9.27 -12.87
CA GLN A 26 4.16 -10.10 -11.89
C GLN A 26 5.54 -9.50 -11.60
N SER A 27 5.59 -8.60 -10.64
CA SER A 27 6.83 -7.94 -10.18
C SER A 27 6.67 -7.49 -8.74
N LYS A 28 7.80 -7.23 -8.06
CA LYS A 28 7.77 -6.48 -6.81
C LYS A 28 7.29 -5.06 -7.09
N ALA A 29 6.60 -4.46 -6.13
CA ALA A 29 6.12 -3.08 -6.25
C ALA A 29 7.29 -2.08 -6.35
N GLU A 30 8.43 -2.40 -5.72
CA GLU A 30 9.67 -1.62 -5.79
C GLU A 30 10.27 -1.51 -7.20
N ASP A 31 10.01 -2.52 -8.02
CA ASP A 31 10.56 -2.66 -9.37
C ASP A 31 9.54 -2.27 -10.44
N PHE A 32 8.32 -1.93 -10.03
CA PHE A 32 7.28 -1.54 -10.97
C PHE A 32 7.50 -0.10 -11.47
N GLU A 33 7.57 0.03 -12.78
CA GLU A 33 7.62 1.32 -13.46
C GLU A 33 6.46 1.43 -14.44
N SER A 34 5.81 2.57 -14.44
CA SER A 34 4.77 2.91 -15.42
C SER A 34 5.06 4.28 -16.04
N ALA A 35 5.05 4.33 -17.36
CA ALA A 35 5.03 5.59 -18.09
C ALA A 35 3.66 6.29 -18.03
N GLN A 36 2.63 5.57 -17.64
CA GLN A 36 1.26 6.05 -17.52
C GLN A 36 1.01 6.55 -16.09
N ARG A 37 0.36 7.70 -15.95
CA ARG A 37 -0.25 8.13 -14.70
C ARG A 37 -1.64 7.52 -14.57
N PHE A 38 -2.03 7.29 -13.34
CA PHE A 38 -3.34 6.75 -12.96
C PHE A 38 -4.12 7.81 -12.17
N ASP A 39 -5.43 7.79 -12.30
CA ASP A 39 -6.31 8.66 -11.48
C ASP A 39 -6.20 8.25 -10.01
N GLU A 40 -6.13 6.94 -9.73
CA GLU A 40 -6.02 6.40 -8.37
C GLU A 40 -4.97 5.29 -8.28
N GLY A 41 -4.22 5.30 -7.17
CA GLY A 41 -3.36 4.21 -6.73
C GLY A 41 -3.84 3.64 -5.41
N TRP A 42 -3.96 2.32 -5.32
CA TRP A 42 -4.49 1.63 -4.14
C TRP A 42 -3.43 0.71 -3.53
N MET A 43 -3.29 0.77 -2.21
CA MET A 43 -2.40 -0.09 -1.45
C MET A 43 -3.11 -0.55 -0.17
N TYR A 44 -3.43 -1.83 -0.12
CA TYR A 44 -4.22 -2.38 0.97
C TYR A 44 -3.48 -3.54 1.63
N ASN A 45 -3.03 -3.30 2.86
CA ASN A 45 -2.44 -4.31 3.74
C ASN A 45 -1.24 -5.05 3.10
N CYS A 46 -0.36 -4.33 2.44
CA CYS A 46 0.80 -4.91 1.76
C CYS A 46 2.13 -4.18 2.04
N LEU A 47 2.09 -2.91 2.48
CA LEU A 47 3.30 -2.11 2.64
C LEU A 47 4.26 -2.64 3.72
N GLN A 48 3.73 -3.29 4.76
CA GLN A 48 4.55 -3.93 5.79
C GLN A 48 5.29 -5.19 5.31
N HIS A 49 4.92 -5.74 4.15
CA HIS A 49 5.51 -6.97 3.58
C HIS A 49 6.59 -6.69 2.54
N VAL A 50 6.68 -5.47 2.02
CA VAL A 50 7.64 -5.11 0.97
C VAL A 50 9.05 -4.96 1.54
N ASP A 51 10.08 -5.06 0.71
CA ASP A 51 11.46 -4.91 1.16
C ASP A 51 11.81 -3.44 1.44
N GLU A 52 11.31 -2.51 0.60
CA GLU A 52 11.64 -1.08 0.67
C GLU A 52 10.37 -0.19 0.64
N PRO A 53 9.68 0.02 1.78
CA PRO A 53 8.44 0.81 1.83
C PRO A 53 8.58 2.22 1.24
N ASN A 54 9.74 2.87 1.43
CA ASN A 54 10.01 4.19 0.87
C ASN A 54 9.96 4.20 -0.67
N LYS A 55 10.52 3.16 -1.30
CA LYS A 55 10.50 3.01 -2.76
C LYS A 55 9.09 2.80 -3.30
N VAL A 56 8.35 1.93 -2.63
CA VAL A 56 6.96 1.63 -3.00
C VAL A 56 6.08 2.87 -2.88
N MET A 57 6.19 3.61 -1.78
CA MET A 57 5.45 4.85 -1.62
C MET A 57 5.87 5.92 -2.63
N ALA A 58 7.17 6.07 -2.91
CA ALA A 58 7.65 6.99 -3.94
C ALA A 58 7.10 6.62 -5.34
N MET A 59 7.02 5.33 -5.67
CA MET A 59 6.40 4.85 -6.89
C MET A 59 4.90 5.22 -6.92
N LEU A 60 4.17 4.92 -5.85
CA LEU A 60 2.73 5.15 -5.77
C LEU A 60 2.38 6.64 -5.94
N VAL A 61 3.03 7.53 -5.19
CA VAL A 61 2.76 8.99 -5.25
C VAL A 61 3.21 9.62 -6.57
N ARG A 62 4.19 9.04 -7.24
CA ARG A 62 4.61 9.47 -8.57
C ARG A 62 3.61 9.05 -9.65
N SER A 63 3.03 7.87 -9.50
CA SER A 63 2.21 7.22 -10.53
C SER A 63 0.72 7.61 -10.48
N ALA A 64 0.22 8.15 -9.37
CA ALA A 64 -1.20 8.44 -9.19
C ALA A 64 -1.46 9.88 -8.73
N ASP A 65 -2.66 10.40 -9.05
CA ASP A 65 -3.14 11.71 -8.60
C ASP A 65 -3.92 11.63 -7.29
N CYS A 66 -4.49 10.47 -6.99
CA CYS A 66 -5.11 10.14 -5.72
C CYS A 66 -4.56 8.82 -5.20
N VAL A 67 -4.35 8.69 -3.90
CA VAL A 67 -3.94 7.42 -3.29
C VAL A 67 -4.88 7.02 -2.17
N ARG A 68 -5.17 5.72 -2.11
CA ARG A 68 -5.96 5.10 -1.06
C ARG A 68 -5.13 4.01 -0.41
N ILE A 69 -4.90 4.16 0.88
CA ILE A 69 -4.05 3.25 1.64
C ILE A 69 -4.85 2.71 2.81
N PHE A 70 -4.73 1.42 3.06
CA PHE A 70 -5.23 0.76 4.26
C PHE A 70 -4.12 -0.14 4.79
N GLU A 71 -3.57 0.19 5.95
CA GLU A 71 -2.39 -0.50 6.48
C GLU A 71 -2.44 -0.67 8.00
N TRP A 72 -1.71 -1.68 8.45
CA TRP A 72 -1.39 -1.87 9.86
C TRP A 72 -0.19 -1.00 10.23
N ILE A 73 -0.31 -0.32 11.34
CA ILE A 73 0.78 0.47 11.91
C ILE A 73 1.00 0.10 13.37
N ASP A 74 2.13 0.52 13.91
CA ASP A 74 2.54 0.33 15.31
C ASP A 74 2.73 -1.15 15.71
N LEU A 75 2.70 -2.09 14.75
CA LEU A 75 3.04 -3.49 15.01
C LEU A 75 4.54 -3.69 15.08
N PRO A 76 5.05 -4.45 16.06
CA PRO A 76 6.45 -4.82 16.08
C PRO A 76 6.80 -5.72 14.87
N VAL A 77 8.05 -5.65 14.46
CA VAL A 77 8.60 -6.54 13.43
C VAL A 77 8.38 -8.01 13.83
N CYS A 78 7.91 -8.81 12.89
CA CYS A 78 7.74 -10.25 13.07
C CYS A 78 7.91 -10.96 11.72
N GLU A 79 7.85 -12.31 11.72
CA GLU A 79 7.91 -13.08 10.48
C GLU A 79 6.83 -12.64 9.50
N GLY A 80 7.24 -12.35 8.27
CA GLY A 80 6.36 -11.83 7.21
C GLY A 80 6.04 -10.34 7.29
N HIS A 81 6.42 -9.64 8.38
CA HIS A 81 6.24 -8.20 8.55
C HIS A 81 7.58 -7.56 8.96
N PRO A 82 8.49 -7.34 8.00
CA PRO A 82 9.84 -6.83 8.29
C PRO A 82 9.86 -5.36 8.75
N HIS A 83 8.75 -4.64 8.67
CA HIS A 83 8.69 -3.22 9.00
C HIS A 83 7.63 -2.91 10.05
N THR A 84 7.98 -2.06 11.01
CA THR A 84 7.02 -1.35 11.85
C THR A 84 6.68 -0.02 11.18
N LEU A 85 5.51 0.07 10.58
CA LEU A 85 5.02 1.31 9.98
C LEU A 85 4.50 2.26 11.06
N ARG A 86 4.67 3.56 10.84
CA ARG A 86 4.24 4.62 11.73
C ARG A 86 3.48 5.70 10.95
N VAL A 87 2.56 6.38 11.62
CA VAL A 87 1.76 7.46 10.98
C VAL A 87 2.65 8.57 10.42
N GLU A 88 3.72 8.91 11.12
CA GLU A 88 4.65 9.98 10.74
C GLU A 88 5.38 9.68 9.41
N GLN A 89 5.54 8.40 9.05
CA GLN A 89 6.10 8.03 7.75
C GLN A 89 5.13 8.37 6.61
N PHE A 90 3.83 8.14 6.81
CA PHE A 90 2.82 8.51 5.81
C PHE A 90 2.73 10.03 5.63
N GLU A 91 2.87 10.80 6.70
CA GLU A 91 2.93 12.27 6.63
C GLU A 91 4.18 12.76 5.87
N GLN A 92 5.30 12.05 5.99
CA GLN A 92 6.52 12.34 5.20
C GLN A 92 6.37 11.97 3.72
N TRP A 93 5.70 10.85 3.42
CA TRP A 93 5.47 10.41 2.03
C TRP A 93 4.39 11.23 1.31
N LEU A 94 3.50 11.88 2.07
CA LEU A 94 2.39 12.70 1.60
C LEU A 94 2.50 14.11 2.19
N PRO A 95 3.54 14.87 1.83
CA PRO A 95 3.76 16.19 2.43
C PRO A 95 2.57 17.12 2.19
N SER A 96 2.15 17.83 3.24
CA SER A 96 0.93 18.62 3.25
C SER A 96 0.94 19.87 2.35
N ASP A 97 2.09 20.24 1.80
CA ASP A 97 2.22 21.28 0.77
C ASP A 97 1.88 20.76 -0.64
N GLU A 98 2.04 19.45 -0.87
CA GLU A 98 1.73 18.81 -2.17
C GLU A 98 0.41 18.03 -2.15
N TRP A 99 -0.03 17.54 -0.99
CA TRP A 99 -1.17 16.64 -0.86
C TRP A 99 -2.22 17.17 0.12
N ASN A 100 -3.50 17.00 -0.25
CA ASN A 100 -4.62 17.06 0.68
C ASN A 100 -4.90 15.64 1.15
N TYR A 101 -4.80 15.34 2.43
CA TYR A 101 -5.05 14.01 2.94
C TYR A 101 -5.82 13.99 4.27
N ALA A 102 -6.46 12.87 4.52
CA ALA A 102 -7.04 12.52 5.80
C ALA A 102 -6.58 11.12 6.19
N ILE A 103 -6.30 10.92 7.48
CA ILE A 103 -5.92 9.66 8.08
C ILE A 103 -6.96 9.32 9.13
N TRP A 104 -7.55 8.13 9.02
CA TRP A 104 -8.53 7.62 9.98
C TRP A 104 -7.97 6.41 10.70
N ASN A 105 -8.12 6.37 12.02
CA ASN A 105 -7.96 5.13 12.79
C ASN A 105 -9.23 4.28 12.60
N VAL A 106 -9.09 3.12 11.98
CA VAL A 106 -10.22 2.26 11.61
C VAL A 106 -10.46 1.17 12.65
N GLY A 107 -9.47 0.82 13.44
CA GLY A 107 -9.60 -0.17 14.49
C GLY A 107 -8.27 -0.58 15.12
N GLU A 108 -8.36 -1.25 16.27
CA GLU A 108 -7.23 -1.83 16.96
C GLU A 108 -7.07 -3.30 16.58
N LEU A 109 -5.82 -3.74 16.42
CA LEU A 109 -5.45 -5.13 16.26
C LEU A 109 -4.70 -5.60 17.50
N ARG A 110 -5.17 -6.68 18.10
CA ARG A 110 -4.46 -7.40 19.16
C ARG A 110 -4.00 -8.75 18.61
N LEU A 111 -2.70 -8.92 18.49
CA LEU A 111 -2.13 -10.20 18.14
C LEU A 111 -2.21 -11.15 19.36
N ASN A 112 -2.70 -12.34 19.11
CA ASN A 112 -2.99 -13.41 20.09
C ASN A 112 -2.06 -13.43 21.30
N GLY A 113 -2.59 -13.07 22.46
CA GLY A 113 -2.00 -13.38 23.77
C GLY A 113 -0.78 -12.59 24.22
N ASN A 114 -0.06 -11.91 23.35
CA ASN A 114 1.23 -11.28 23.65
C ASN A 114 1.18 -9.75 23.89
N GLY A 115 0.00 -9.17 24.02
CA GLY A 115 -0.14 -7.75 24.32
C GLY A 115 0.35 -6.77 23.23
N ALA A 116 0.88 -7.27 22.12
CA ALA A 116 1.25 -6.43 20.97
C ALA A 116 -0.04 -5.87 20.35
N ALA A 117 -0.22 -4.58 20.48
CA ALA A 117 -1.33 -3.86 19.89
C ALA A 117 -0.81 -3.04 18.71
N GLY A 118 -1.41 -3.25 17.56
CA GLY A 118 -1.29 -2.37 16.42
C GLY A 118 -2.66 -1.78 16.12
N ARG A 119 -2.72 -0.94 15.12
CA ARG A 119 -3.97 -0.37 14.65
C ARG A 119 -4.02 -0.35 13.13
N TYR A 120 -5.23 -0.39 12.61
CA TYR A 120 -5.48 -0.13 11.20
C TYR A 120 -5.71 1.35 10.98
N ILE A 121 -5.06 1.87 9.95
CA ILE A 121 -5.36 3.19 9.41
C ILE A 121 -5.88 3.08 7.98
N ALA A 122 -6.76 4.01 7.64
CA ALA A 122 -7.14 4.28 6.26
C ALA A 122 -6.67 5.69 5.90
N ILE A 123 -6.11 5.84 4.72
CA ILE A 123 -5.64 7.12 4.19
C ILE A 123 -6.29 7.35 2.82
N HIS A 124 -6.82 8.53 2.64
CA HIS A 124 -7.17 9.05 1.32
C HIS A 124 -6.40 10.35 1.12
N ALA A 125 -5.63 10.42 0.05
CA ALA A 125 -4.87 11.60 -0.30
C ALA A 125 -5.05 11.93 -1.79
N SER A 126 -5.14 13.22 -2.11
CA SER A 126 -5.20 13.74 -3.47
C SER A 126 -4.18 14.85 -3.66
N LYS A 127 -3.56 14.92 -4.82
CA LYS A 127 -2.66 16.02 -5.17
C LYS A 127 -3.42 17.35 -5.16
N LYS A 128 -2.71 18.40 -4.76
CA LYS A 128 -3.20 19.77 -4.82
C LYS A 128 -3.15 20.34 -6.23
#